data_30715d432d3359858d3abf2bdfc46b27
#
_entry.id   30715d432d3359858d3abf2bdfc46b27
#
_cell.length_a   1.000
_cell.length_b   1.000
_cell.length_c   1.000
_cell.angle_alpha   90.00
_cell.angle_beta   90.00
_cell.angle_gamma   90.00
#
_symmetry.space_group_name_H-M   'P 1'
#
loop_
_entity.id
_entity.type
_entity.pdbx_description
1 polymer ?
#
loop_
_entity_poly.entity_id
_entity_poly.type
_entity_poly.pdbx_seq_one_letter_code
_entity_poly.pdbx_strand_id
1 'polypeptide(L)'
;MSKVGFHISAGGRRGLGDCLKQCAEAGNPLPVIFSVDQDIWPDLARYSPQTVYIFRTQKNLRNQELGDGPGSMYSGDPAKTARDWMKEMMPMWAKNRAHYYAPLNEQDPAQIEGFTWLNAFMSECLNIAEANGYKLALYAFSGGNPKDVLQPASGRPFTRDDSWRELIPSLQRAKANGHILLLHEYGFDFETLKNSMPYLALRYRHAYRLLAQYNADPPLVISEASAGVGFAGISPRAWLDDVKWYDSEIMKDRAVIGCCLYQLGGAENFVKLLPNLADYISQTPTPPPASGDAPVVPGPDLDAQGQPVADDFVFIATADTTPAH
;
A
#
# COMPACT_ATOMS: atom_id res chain seq x y z
N MET A 1 -17.86 -2.18 -9.71
CA MET A 1 -16.64 -1.45 -10.18
C MET A 1 -15.45 -2.35 -9.93
N SER A 2 -14.57 -2.49 -10.93
CA SER A 2 -13.29 -3.19 -10.79
C SER A 2 -12.48 -2.61 -9.64
N LYS A 3 -11.71 -3.47 -8.95
CA LYS A 3 -10.75 -3.07 -7.92
C LYS A 3 -9.30 -3.08 -8.43
N VAL A 4 -9.13 -3.17 -9.74
CA VAL A 4 -7.81 -3.15 -10.40
C VAL A 4 -7.30 -1.72 -10.53
N GLY A 5 -6.09 -1.50 -10.06
CA GLY A 5 -5.27 -0.32 -10.24
C GLY A 5 -3.85 -0.70 -10.65
N PHE A 6 -2.91 0.23 -10.57
CA PHE A 6 -1.56 0.01 -11.06
C PHE A 6 -0.50 0.40 -10.03
N HIS A 7 0.54 -0.44 -9.92
CA HIS A 7 1.82 -0.07 -9.35
C HIS A 7 2.69 0.58 -10.43
N ILE A 8 3.15 1.80 -10.19
CA ILE A 8 3.98 2.57 -11.12
C ILE A 8 5.38 2.66 -10.55
N SER A 9 6.34 2.06 -11.24
CA SER A 9 7.75 2.15 -10.88
C SER A 9 8.41 3.41 -11.42
N ALA A 10 9.61 3.69 -10.95
CA ALA A 10 10.44 4.79 -11.41
C ALA A 10 10.74 4.78 -12.94
N GLY A 11 10.58 3.62 -13.60
CA GLY A 11 10.81 3.46 -15.05
C GLY A 11 9.79 4.15 -15.96
N GLY A 12 8.68 4.66 -15.43
CA GLY A 12 7.76 5.49 -16.19
C GLY A 12 6.31 5.07 -16.18
N ARG A 13 5.49 5.85 -16.89
CA ARG A 13 4.02 5.77 -16.87
C ARG A 13 3.38 5.82 -18.27
N ARG A 14 4.07 5.29 -19.27
CA ARG A 14 3.60 5.32 -20.66
C ARG A 14 2.22 4.66 -20.80
N GLY A 15 1.24 5.38 -21.39
CA GLY A 15 -0.14 4.93 -21.59
C GLY A 15 -1.08 5.12 -20.40
N LEU A 16 -0.58 5.52 -19.23
CA LEU A 16 -1.41 5.71 -18.04
C LEU A 16 -2.51 6.76 -18.25
N GLY A 17 -2.17 7.91 -18.83
CA GLY A 17 -3.13 9.00 -19.06
C GLY A 17 -4.32 8.57 -19.92
N ASP A 18 -4.07 7.82 -21.00
CA ASP A 18 -5.13 7.30 -21.87
C ASP A 18 -6.02 6.29 -21.14
N CYS A 19 -5.40 5.39 -20.36
CA CYS A 19 -6.13 4.43 -19.53
C CYS A 19 -7.02 5.12 -18.47
N LEU A 20 -6.49 6.10 -17.75
CA LEU A 20 -7.25 6.89 -16.77
C LEU A 20 -8.43 7.58 -17.40
N LYS A 21 -8.22 8.22 -18.57
CA LYS A 21 -9.26 8.91 -19.32
C LYS A 21 -10.35 7.93 -19.76
N GLN A 22 -10.00 6.83 -20.40
CA GLN A 22 -10.94 5.81 -20.89
C GLN A 22 -11.81 5.26 -19.75
N CYS A 23 -11.19 4.86 -18.63
CA CYS A 23 -11.92 4.31 -17.49
C CYS A 23 -12.84 5.35 -16.83
N ALA A 24 -12.40 6.59 -16.70
CA ALA A 24 -13.19 7.67 -16.14
C ALA A 24 -14.39 8.05 -17.03
N GLU A 25 -14.20 8.15 -18.36
CA GLU A 25 -15.26 8.43 -19.33
C GLU A 25 -16.33 7.33 -19.37
N ALA A 26 -15.93 6.08 -19.08
CA ALA A 26 -16.86 4.96 -18.94
C ALA A 26 -17.59 4.93 -17.58
N GLY A 27 -17.31 5.85 -16.66
CA GLY A 27 -17.88 5.87 -15.31
C GLY A 27 -17.28 4.82 -14.35
N ASN A 28 -16.19 4.18 -14.74
CA ASN A 28 -15.47 3.16 -13.98
C ASN A 28 -14.00 3.58 -13.74
N PRO A 29 -13.75 4.64 -12.95
CA PRO A 29 -12.39 5.10 -12.66
C PRO A 29 -11.57 4.03 -11.95
N LEU A 30 -10.25 4.09 -12.09
CA LEU A 30 -9.35 3.24 -11.31
C LEU A 30 -9.57 3.49 -9.81
N PRO A 31 -9.69 2.44 -8.99
CA PRO A 31 -9.91 2.62 -7.54
C PRO A 31 -8.66 3.14 -6.84
N VAL A 32 -7.48 2.71 -7.27
CA VAL A 32 -6.22 3.01 -6.59
C VAL A 32 -5.04 3.01 -7.55
N ILE A 33 -4.05 3.85 -7.28
CA ILE A 33 -2.72 3.79 -7.86
C ILE A 33 -1.68 3.91 -6.74
N PHE A 34 -0.66 3.07 -6.81
CA PHE A 34 0.55 3.15 -6.00
C PHE A 34 1.71 3.59 -6.89
N SER A 35 2.48 4.58 -6.49
CA SER A 35 3.65 4.98 -7.26
C SER A 35 4.92 5.07 -6.42
N VAL A 36 6.04 4.74 -7.04
CA VAL A 36 7.38 4.88 -6.48
C VAL A 36 8.11 5.98 -7.24
N ASP A 37 8.47 7.06 -6.54
CA ASP A 37 9.23 8.22 -7.06
C ASP A 37 8.61 8.91 -8.30
N GLN A 38 7.32 8.67 -8.58
CA GLN A 38 6.61 9.30 -9.71
C GLN A 38 5.49 10.19 -9.19
N ASP A 39 5.56 11.49 -9.50
CA ASP A 39 4.41 12.37 -9.31
C ASP A 39 3.37 12.14 -10.41
N ILE A 40 2.27 11.51 -10.04
CA ILE A 40 1.13 11.25 -10.94
C ILE A 40 -0.08 12.11 -10.60
N TRP A 41 0.02 12.96 -9.59
CA TRP A 41 -1.09 13.82 -9.17
C TRP A 41 -1.68 14.66 -10.30
N PRO A 42 -0.88 15.28 -11.20
CA PRO A 42 -1.43 16.05 -12.31
C PRO A 42 -2.32 15.23 -13.24
N ASP A 43 -1.95 13.97 -13.52
CA ASP A 43 -2.76 13.09 -14.36
C ASP A 43 -4.06 12.69 -13.65
N LEU A 44 -3.98 12.39 -12.34
CA LEU A 44 -5.16 12.04 -11.54
C LEU A 44 -6.12 13.23 -11.40
N ALA A 45 -5.62 14.41 -11.06
CA ALA A 45 -6.43 15.60 -10.95
C ALA A 45 -7.18 15.93 -12.26
N ARG A 46 -6.54 15.62 -13.40
CA ARG A 46 -7.11 15.88 -14.72
C ARG A 46 -8.14 14.84 -15.16
N TYR A 47 -7.86 13.56 -14.95
CA TYR A 47 -8.64 12.48 -15.55
C TYR A 47 -9.44 11.64 -14.56
N SER A 48 -8.99 11.50 -13.33
CA SER A 48 -9.60 10.58 -12.35
C SER A 48 -9.37 11.05 -10.90
N PRO A 49 -9.94 12.21 -10.50
CA PRO A 49 -9.68 12.81 -9.18
C PRO A 49 -10.16 11.96 -7.99
N GLN A 50 -11.04 11.00 -8.23
CA GLN A 50 -11.56 10.06 -7.23
C GLN A 50 -10.66 8.83 -7.00
N THR A 51 -9.61 8.62 -7.81
CA THR A 51 -8.66 7.54 -7.64
C THR A 51 -7.83 7.75 -6.37
N VAL A 52 -7.80 6.75 -5.48
CA VAL A 52 -6.91 6.78 -4.33
C VAL A 52 -5.46 6.72 -4.80
N TYR A 53 -4.66 7.68 -4.36
CA TYR A 53 -3.25 7.75 -4.72
C TYR A 53 -2.38 7.50 -3.50
N ILE A 54 -1.47 6.53 -3.61
CA ILE A 54 -0.47 6.18 -2.61
C ILE A 54 0.91 6.47 -3.18
N PHE A 55 1.72 7.23 -2.45
CA PHE A 55 3.06 7.59 -2.85
C PHE A 55 4.08 6.96 -1.91
N ARG A 56 5.12 6.38 -2.48
CA ARG A 56 6.33 5.93 -1.81
C ARG A 56 7.53 6.60 -2.43
N THR A 57 8.50 6.99 -1.61
CA THR A 57 9.80 7.41 -2.11
C THR A 57 10.88 6.39 -1.75
N GLN A 58 11.79 6.16 -2.70
CA GLN A 58 13.03 5.41 -2.49
C GLN A 58 14.25 6.33 -2.41
N LYS A 59 14.03 7.64 -2.54
CA LYS A 59 15.10 8.64 -2.54
C LYS A 59 14.76 9.80 -1.61
N ASN A 60 15.78 10.33 -0.93
CA ASN A 60 15.63 11.57 -0.19
C ASN A 60 15.83 12.80 -1.09
N LEU A 61 15.69 14.00 -0.53
CA LEU A 61 15.89 15.26 -1.28
C LEU A 61 17.28 15.42 -1.90
N ARG A 62 18.27 14.69 -1.39
CA ARG A 62 19.65 14.70 -1.90
C ARG A 62 19.87 13.64 -2.98
N ASN A 63 18.79 12.99 -3.44
CA ASN A 63 18.81 11.88 -4.40
C ASN A 63 19.61 10.66 -3.92
N GLN A 64 19.70 10.48 -2.60
CA GLN A 64 20.32 9.31 -2.00
C GLN A 64 19.27 8.20 -1.85
N GLU A 65 19.65 6.98 -2.19
CA GLU A 65 18.75 5.81 -2.02
C GLU A 65 18.45 5.58 -0.55
N LEU A 66 17.16 5.44 -0.25
CA LEU A 66 16.64 5.11 1.08
C LEU A 66 16.39 3.60 1.23
N GLY A 67 16.15 2.90 0.12
CA GLY A 67 15.76 1.48 0.14
C GLY A 67 14.33 1.26 0.62
N ASP A 68 14.09 0.07 1.17
CA ASP A 68 12.76 -0.40 1.58
C ASP A 68 12.42 -0.07 3.03
N GLY A 69 13.41 0.35 3.81
CA GLY A 69 13.30 0.74 5.22
C GLY A 69 14.65 1.15 5.79
N PRO A 70 14.69 1.70 7.02
CA PRO A 70 15.93 2.09 7.65
C PRO A 70 16.86 0.90 7.88
N GLY A 71 18.17 1.08 7.64
CA GLY A 71 19.16 0.02 7.81
C GLY A 71 19.29 -0.52 9.24
N SER A 72 18.69 0.16 10.23
CA SER A 72 18.65 -0.24 11.64
C SER A 72 17.34 -0.96 12.02
N MET A 73 16.57 -1.48 11.03
CA MET A 73 15.36 -2.25 11.31
C MET A 73 15.63 -3.38 12.30
N TYR A 74 14.68 -3.53 13.25
CA TYR A 74 14.70 -4.54 14.31
C TYR A 74 15.88 -4.45 15.28
N SER A 75 16.59 -3.30 15.31
CA SER A 75 17.69 -3.04 16.24
C SER A 75 17.55 -1.68 16.91
N GLY A 76 18.00 -1.57 18.15
CA GLY A 76 17.96 -0.33 18.90
C GLY A 76 16.54 0.16 19.25
N ASP A 77 16.42 1.46 19.47
CA ASP A 77 15.16 2.11 19.83
C ASP A 77 14.27 2.33 18.60
N PRO A 78 13.09 1.67 18.50
CA PRO A 78 12.20 1.79 17.37
C PRO A 78 11.66 3.21 17.16
N ALA A 79 11.36 3.94 18.24
CA ALA A 79 10.84 5.30 18.13
C ALA A 79 11.90 6.27 17.60
N LYS A 80 13.15 6.14 18.07
CA LYS A 80 14.26 6.94 17.51
C LYS A 80 14.47 6.62 16.03
N THR A 81 14.46 5.34 15.68
CA THR A 81 14.62 4.91 14.28
C THR A 81 13.49 5.47 13.40
N ALA A 82 12.24 5.47 13.89
CA ALA A 82 11.10 6.06 13.19
C ALA A 82 11.28 7.58 12.98
N ARG A 83 11.70 8.32 14.00
CA ARG A 83 11.96 9.76 13.88
C ARG A 83 13.03 10.07 12.85
N ASP A 84 14.15 9.35 12.89
CA ASP A 84 15.24 9.54 11.93
C ASP A 84 14.78 9.21 10.49
N TRP A 85 14.02 8.13 10.32
CA TRP A 85 13.47 7.71 9.03
C TRP A 85 12.46 8.69 8.45
N MET A 86 11.48 9.10 9.23
CA MET A 86 10.45 10.06 8.80
C MET A 86 11.05 11.41 8.41
N LYS A 87 12.12 11.83 9.09
CA LYS A 87 12.86 13.05 8.75
C LYS A 87 13.47 13.02 7.35
N GLU A 88 13.88 11.84 6.86
CA GLU A 88 14.39 11.69 5.49
C GLU A 88 13.27 11.60 4.45
N MET A 89 12.12 11.01 4.80
CA MET A 89 11.02 10.78 3.85
C MET A 89 10.08 11.97 3.68
N MET A 90 9.66 12.61 4.76
CA MET A 90 8.63 13.64 4.75
C MET A 90 8.94 14.84 3.82
N PRO A 91 10.19 15.28 3.65
CA PRO A 91 10.50 16.33 2.69
C PRO A 91 10.18 15.96 1.23
N MET A 92 10.19 14.66 0.89
CA MET A 92 9.75 14.18 -0.42
C MET A 92 8.22 14.12 -0.51
N TRP A 93 7.55 13.78 0.60
CA TRP A 93 6.09 13.78 0.67
C TRP A 93 5.52 15.20 0.50
N ALA A 94 6.17 16.18 1.09
CA ALA A 94 5.80 17.60 0.92
C ALA A 94 5.87 18.08 -0.54
N LYS A 95 6.72 17.46 -1.37
CA LYS A 95 6.81 17.79 -2.81
C LYS A 95 5.87 16.98 -3.70
N ASN A 96 5.34 15.87 -3.20
CA ASN A 96 4.55 14.94 -3.97
C ASN A 96 3.21 14.72 -3.29
N ARG A 97 2.19 15.36 -3.80
CA ARG A 97 0.84 15.24 -3.25
C ARG A 97 0.30 13.83 -3.45
N ALA A 98 -0.21 13.21 -2.37
CA ALA A 98 -0.89 11.93 -2.41
C ALA A 98 -1.95 11.86 -1.31
N HIS A 99 -2.85 10.88 -1.38
CA HIS A 99 -3.82 10.62 -0.31
C HIS A 99 -3.17 9.87 0.86
N TYR A 100 -2.22 8.98 0.55
CA TYR A 100 -1.48 8.19 1.53
C TYR A 100 -0.01 8.11 1.17
N TYR A 101 0.81 7.95 2.20
CA TYR A 101 2.26 7.82 2.06
C TYR A 101 2.74 6.53 2.70
N ALA A 102 3.52 5.74 1.94
CA ALA A 102 4.05 4.47 2.42
C ALA A 102 5.46 4.64 2.99
N PRO A 103 5.65 4.45 4.32
CA PRO A 103 6.97 4.62 4.95
C PRO A 103 7.89 3.42 4.77
N LEU A 104 7.37 2.23 4.50
CA LEU A 104 8.13 0.99 4.41
C LEU A 104 7.74 0.19 3.17
N ASN A 105 8.59 -0.74 2.80
CA ASN A 105 8.31 -1.80 1.83
C ASN A 105 8.98 -3.10 2.30
N GLU A 106 8.23 -4.19 2.26
CA GLU A 106 8.72 -5.57 2.49
C GLU A 106 9.64 -5.74 3.70
N GLN A 107 9.34 -5.04 4.78
CA GLN A 107 10.04 -5.22 6.04
C GLN A 107 9.36 -6.35 6.83
N ASP A 108 9.83 -7.58 6.59
CA ASP A 108 9.26 -8.81 7.12
C ASP A 108 10.09 -9.35 8.29
N PRO A 109 9.63 -9.22 9.56
CA PRO A 109 10.39 -9.74 10.70
C PRO A 109 10.54 -11.26 10.66
N ALA A 110 11.75 -11.74 10.94
CA ALA A 110 12.04 -13.17 11.06
C ALA A 110 11.77 -13.72 12.49
N GLN A 111 11.50 -12.86 13.47
CA GLN A 111 11.29 -13.19 14.89
C GLN A 111 10.09 -12.41 15.42
N ILE A 112 9.43 -12.93 16.46
CA ILE A 112 8.24 -12.30 17.04
C ILE A 112 8.59 -10.94 17.64
N GLU A 113 9.75 -10.80 18.25
CA GLU A 113 10.26 -9.54 18.80
C GLU A 113 10.42 -8.46 17.73
N GLY A 114 10.66 -8.87 16.47
CA GLY A 114 10.70 -7.98 15.34
C GLY A 114 9.33 -7.39 15.00
N PHE A 115 8.24 -8.13 15.19
CA PHE A 115 6.88 -7.60 15.05
C PHE A 115 6.52 -6.62 16.18
N THR A 116 6.91 -6.92 17.41
CA THR A 116 6.77 -5.99 18.54
C THR A 116 7.53 -4.69 18.25
N TRP A 117 8.78 -4.80 17.80
CA TRP A 117 9.61 -3.65 17.40
C TRP A 117 8.98 -2.85 16.27
N LEU A 118 8.49 -3.56 15.24
CA LEU A 118 7.86 -2.94 14.05
C LEU A 118 6.56 -2.21 14.43
N ASN A 119 5.78 -2.75 15.36
CA ASN A 119 4.60 -2.06 15.88
C ASN A 119 4.97 -0.76 16.61
N ALA A 120 6.01 -0.77 17.43
CA ALA A 120 6.47 0.44 18.12
C ALA A 120 7.03 1.49 17.14
N PHE A 121 7.81 1.06 16.14
CA PHE A 121 8.28 1.90 15.05
C PHE A 121 7.13 2.55 14.29
N MET A 122 6.15 1.75 13.86
CA MET A 122 5.01 2.25 13.10
C MET A 122 4.11 3.17 13.93
N SER A 123 3.97 2.89 15.23
CA SER A 123 3.24 3.75 16.16
C SER A 123 3.85 5.16 16.24
N GLU A 124 5.17 5.25 16.25
CA GLU A 124 5.85 6.55 16.20
C GLU A 124 5.76 7.21 14.83
N CYS A 125 5.84 6.44 13.73
CA CYS A 125 5.56 6.97 12.39
C CYS A 125 4.15 7.59 12.31
N LEU A 126 3.15 6.94 12.92
CA LEU A 126 1.78 7.46 13.00
C LEU A 126 1.72 8.75 13.84
N ASN A 127 2.42 8.83 14.98
CA ASN A 127 2.51 10.04 15.79
C ASN A 127 2.99 11.24 14.95
N ILE A 128 4.09 11.04 14.23
CA ILE A 128 4.72 12.08 13.42
C ILE A 128 3.82 12.45 12.23
N ALA A 129 3.29 11.46 11.52
CA ALA A 129 2.44 11.69 10.35
C ALA A 129 1.17 12.48 10.71
N GLU A 130 0.47 12.06 11.76
CA GLU A 130 -0.76 12.73 12.22
C GLU A 130 -0.50 14.16 12.69
N ALA A 131 0.61 14.39 13.42
CA ALA A 131 1.01 15.75 13.85
C ALA A 131 1.31 16.67 12.65
N ASN A 132 1.63 16.12 11.49
CA ASN A 132 1.96 16.86 10.26
C ASN A 132 0.87 16.72 9.17
N GLY A 133 -0.32 16.24 9.50
CA GLY A 133 -1.46 16.15 8.58
C GLY A 133 -1.35 15.06 7.50
N TYR A 134 -0.41 14.12 7.60
CA TYR A 134 -0.25 13.02 6.66
C TYR A 134 -1.07 11.79 7.04
N LYS A 135 -1.57 11.07 6.04
CA LYS A 135 -2.12 9.72 6.19
C LYS A 135 -1.13 8.68 5.69
N LEU A 136 -0.95 7.62 6.47
CA LEU A 136 -0.02 6.54 6.13
C LEU A 136 -0.72 5.35 5.51
N ALA A 137 0.03 4.67 4.63
CA ALA A 137 -0.23 3.33 4.15
C ALA A 137 0.82 2.41 4.79
N LEU A 138 0.38 1.55 5.73
CA LEU A 138 1.23 0.87 6.69
C LEU A 138 1.79 -0.45 6.15
N TYR A 139 3.00 -0.79 6.54
CA TYR A 139 3.67 -2.09 6.44
C TYR A 139 4.12 -2.52 5.05
N ALA A 140 3.23 -2.82 4.10
CA ALA A 140 3.55 -3.40 2.79
C ALA A 140 4.34 -4.72 2.90
N PHE A 141 3.81 -5.69 3.67
CA PHE A 141 4.44 -7.02 3.78
C PHE A 141 4.51 -7.73 2.45
N SER A 142 5.63 -8.42 2.18
CA SER A 142 5.84 -9.19 0.96
C SER A 142 4.88 -10.38 0.85
N GLY A 143 4.75 -10.92 -0.36
CA GLY A 143 3.87 -12.06 -0.64
C GLY A 143 4.15 -13.25 0.30
N GLY A 144 3.09 -13.76 0.96
CA GLY A 144 3.21 -14.86 1.91
C GLY A 144 3.62 -14.46 3.33
N ASN A 145 3.83 -13.18 3.63
CA ASN A 145 4.13 -12.71 4.98
C ASN A 145 2.92 -11.99 5.64
N PRO A 146 2.82 -12.00 6.97
CA PRO A 146 3.55 -12.87 7.91
C PRO A 146 3.37 -14.37 7.60
N LYS A 147 4.43 -15.17 7.74
CA LYS A 147 4.42 -16.62 7.42
C LYS A 147 3.49 -17.39 8.35
N ASP A 148 2.93 -18.52 7.86
CA ASP A 148 2.00 -19.36 8.63
C ASP A 148 2.62 -19.88 9.93
N VAL A 149 3.85 -20.37 9.85
CA VAL A 149 4.70 -20.76 10.97
C VAL A 149 6.11 -20.29 10.70
N LEU A 150 6.70 -19.61 11.67
CA LEU A 150 8.12 -19.28 11.68
C LEU A 150 8.81 -20.10 12.76
N GLN A 151 9.91 -20.75 12.37
CA GLN A 151 10.84 -21.44 13.28
C GLN A 151 12.17 -20.71 13.19
N PRO A 152 12.38 -19.67 14.00
CA PRO A 152 13.62 -18.93 13.98
C PRO A 152 14.77 -19.83 14.46
N ALA A 153 16.00 -19.54 14.01
CA ALA A 153 17.20 -20.27 14.45
C ALA A 153 17.42 -20.17 15.96
N SER A 154 16.89 -19.13 16.61
CA SER A 154 16.83 -18.93 18.04
C SER A 154 15.44 -18.44 18.46
N GLY A 155 14.99 -18.87 19.61
CA GLY A 155 13.68 -18.51 20.12
C GLY A 155 12.60 -19.60 19.92
N ARG A 156 11.36 -19.28 20.30
CA ARG A 156 10.23 -20.22 20.13
C ARG A 156 9.59 -20.06 18.74
N PRO A 157 9.04 -21.16 18.18
CA PRO A 157 8.16 -21.06 17.03
C PRO A 157 6.98 -20.13 17.32
N PHE A 158 6.56 -19.40 16.32
CA PHE A 158 5.37 -18.55 16.39
C PHE A 158 4.57 -18.63 15.07
N THR A 159 3.31 -18.27 15.15
CA THR A 159 2.37 -18.37 14.05
C THR A 159 2.14 -17.00 13.40
N ARG A 160 1.52 -17.03 12.22
CA ARG A 160 0.99 -15.83 11.56
C ARG A 160 0.07 -15.02 12.47
N ASP A 161 -0.79 -15.70 13.24
CA ASP A 161 -1.72 -15.05 14.15
C ASP A 161 -1.00 -14.34 15.29
N ASP A 162 0.08 -14.92 15.81
CA ASP A 162 0.92 -14.26 16.82
C ASP A 162 1.55 -12.99 16.24
N SER A 163 2.05 -13.06 15.02
CA SER A 163 2.61 -11.90 14.31
C SER A 163 1.58 -10.76 14.17
N TRP A 164 0.36 -11.08 13.73
CA TRP A 164 -0.69 -10.08 13.59
C TRP A 164 -1.14 -9.50 14.92
N ARG A 165 -1.14 -10.29 16.02
CA ARG A 165 -1.49 -9.79 17.36
C ARG A 165 -0.51 -8.73 17.85
N GLU A 166 0.79 -8.86 17.55
CA GLU A 166 1.79 -7.83 17.89
C GLU A 166 1.51 -6.48 17.20
N LEU A 167 0.85 -6.49 16.05
CA LEU A 167 0.57 -5.28 15.27
C LEU A 167 -0.78 -4.62 15.60
N ILE A 168 -1.60 -5.25 16.44
CA ILE A 168 -2.95 -4.76 16.77
C ILE A 168 -2.95 -3.28 17.21
N PRO A 169 -2.07 -2.80 18.11
CA PRO A 169 -2.14 -1.42 18.58
C PRO A 169 -2.03 -0.38 17.46
N SER A 170 -1.06 -0.52 16.56
CA SER A 170 -0.90 0.39 15.43
C SER A 170 -2.02 0.26 14.40
N LEU A 171 -2.54 -0.96 14.16
CA LEU A 171 -3.64 -1.19 13.24
C LEU A 171 -4.99 -0.67 13.75
N GLN A 172 -5.27 -0.77 15.07
CA GLN A 172 -6.41 -0.12 15.69
C GLN A 172 -6.38 1.39 15.49
N ARG A 173 -5.21 2.00 15.74
CA ARG A 173 -5.00 3.41 15.53
C ARG A 173 -5.14 3.79 14.06
N ALA A 174 -4.58 2.98 13.15
CA ALA A 174 -4.72 3.19 11.72
C ALA A 174 -6.18 3.23 11.30
N LYS A 175 -6.99 2.27 11.75
CA LYS A 175 -8.43 2.23 11.48
C LYS A 175 -9.16 3.45 12.03
N ALA A 176 -8.89 3.79 13.30
CA ALA A 176 -9.55 4.92 13.97
C ALA A 176 -9.26 6.27 13.30
N ASN A 177 -8.05 6.45 12.79
CA ASN A 177 -7.55 7.72 12.25
C ASN A 177 -7.52 7.76 10.71
N GLY A 178 -8.11 6.78 10.02
CA GLY A 178 -8.25 6.80 8.56
C GLY A 178 -6.94 6.57 7.79
N HIS A 179 -6.02 5.81 8.35
CA HIS A 179 -4.88 5.23 7.65
C HIS A 179 -5.27 3.90 7.00
N ILE A 180 -4.41 3.33 6.15
CA ILE A 180 -4.67 2.09 5.43
C ILE A 180 -3.56 1.06 5.65
N LEU A 181 -3.85 -0.22 5.42
CA LEU A 181 -2.87 -1.30 5.40
C LEU A 181 -2.46 -1.61 3.95
N LEU A 182 -1.18 -1.90 3.74
CA LEU A 182 -0.65 -2.42 2.48
C LEU A 182 -0.21 -3.87 2.64
N LEU A 183 -0.47 -4.68 1.63
CA LEU A 183 0.04 -6.04 1.49
C LEU A 183 0.44 -6.29 0.03
N HIS A 184 1.33 -7.27 -0.19
CA HIS A 184 1.66 -7.78 -1.51
C HIS A 184 1.11 -9.19 -1.69
N GLU A 185 0.58 -9.48 -2.87
CA GLU A 185 0.11 -10.82 -3.24
C GLU A 185 0.65 -11.20 -4.62
N TYR A 186 1.41 -12.28 -4.67
CA TYR A 186 2.02 -12.80 -5.88
C TYR A 186 1.66 -14.27 -6.08
N GLY A 187 1.64 -14.73 -7.34
CA GLY A 187 1.66 -16.14 -7.64
C GLY A 187 3.02 -16.76 -7.26
N PHE A 188 3.02 -18.03 -6.89
CA PHE A 188 4.26 -18.74 -6.56
C PHE A 188 5.04 -19.02 -7.85
N ASP A 189 6.31 -18.63 -7.91
CA ASP A 189 7.20 -18.77 -9.07
C ASP A 189 6.52 -18.34 -10.39
N PHE A 190 6.10 -19.30 -11.21
CA PHE A 190 5.44 -19.11 -12.51
C PHE A 190 3.93 -19.39 -12.45
N GLU A 191 3.38 -19.51 -11.24
CA GLU A 191 1.98 -19.82 -11.03
C GLU A 191 1.11 -18.56 -11.07
N THR A 192 -0.16 -18.77 -11.38
CA THR A 192 -1.19 -17.73 -11.28
C THR A 192 -1.54 -17.41 -9.83
N LEU A 193 -2.11 -16.23 -9.57
CA LEU A 193 -2.69 -15.90 -8.26
C LEU A 193 -3.75 -16.94 -7.86
N LYS A 194 -4.54 -17.40 -8.83
CA LYS A 194 -5.57 -18.42 -8.60
C LYS A 194 -5.00 -19.74 -8.08
N ASN A 195 -3.92 -20.20 -8.66
CA ASN A 195 -3.26 -21.45 -8.26
C ASN A 195 -2.53 -21.32 -6.92
N SER A 196 -2.16 -20.09 -6.55
CA SER A 196 -1.43 -19.78 -5.31
C SER A 196 -2.36 -19.49 -4.12
N MET A 197 -3.66 -19.51 -4.32
CA MET A 197 -4.65 -19.35 -3.25
C MET A 197 -4.74 -20.63 -2.38
N PRO A 198 -4.90 -20.53 -1.06
CA PRO A 198 -4.99 -19.31 -0.22
C PRO A 198 -3.64 -18.90 0.40
N TYR A 199 -2.53 -19.45 -0.05
CA TYR A 199 -1.22 -19.30 0.62
C TYR A 199 -0.54 -17.98 0.30
N LEU A 200 -0.59 -17.53 -0.95
CA LEU A 200 0.03 -16.28 -1.41
C LEU A 200 -1.00 -15.26 -1.91
N ALA A 201 -2.13 -15.72 -2.47
CA ALA A 201 -3.22 -14.87 -2.93
C ALA A 201 -4.45 -15.01 -2.03
N LEU A 202 -5.19 -13.91 -1.83
CA LEU A 202 -6.34 -13.79 -0.92
C LEU A 202 -6.00 -14.13 0.55
N ARG A 203 -4.70 -14.10 0.87
CA ARG A 203 -4.17 -14.43 2.18
C ARG A 203 -4.64 -13.45 3.26
N TYR A 204 -4.85 -12.18 2.90
CA TYR A 204 -5.40 -11.15 3.79
C TYR A 204 -6.73 -11.56 4.43
N ARG A 205 -7.55 -12.40 3.77
CA ARG A 205 -8.83 -12.84 4.32
C ARG A 205 -8.70 -13.53 5.68
N HIS A 206 -7.59 -14.26 5.88
CA HIS A 206 -7.31 -14.85 7.20
C HIS A 206 -6.93 -13.78 8.21
N ALA A 207 -6.02 -12.88 7.87
CA ALA A 207 -5.61 -11.78 8.74
C ALA A 207 -6.81 -10.93 9.17
N TYR A 208 -7.67 -10.56 8.22
CA TYR A 208 -8.85 -9.72 8.49
C TYR A 208 -9.89 -10.39 9.39
N ARG A 209 -10.06 -11.72 9.33
CA ARG A 209 -10.90 -12.43 10.31
C ARG A 209 -10.38 -12.32 11.75
N LEU A 210 -9.06 -12.33 11.92
CA LEU A 210 -8.44 -12.12 13.22
C LEU A 210 -8.54 -10.65 13.64
N LEU A 211 -8.09 -9.73 12.78
CA LEU A 211 -8.02 -8.30 13.09
C LEU A 211 -9.38 -7.69 13.39
N ALA A 212 -10.44 -8.14 12.72
CA ALA A 212 -11.81 -7.70 12.97
C ALA A 212 -12.28 -7.99 14.42
N GLN A 213 -11.79 -9.07 15.04
CA GLN A 213 -12.12 -9.39 16.43
C GLN A 213 -11.59 -8.35 17.42
N TYR A 214 -10.56 -7.60 17.01
CA TYR A 214 -9.90 -6.57 17.80
C TYR A 214 -10.21 -5.14 17.30
N ASN A 215 -11.12 -4.99 16.32
CA ASN A 215 -11.38 -3.72 15.66
C ASN A 215 -10.08 -3.08 15.07
N ALA A 216 -9.19 -3.92 14.52
CA ALA A 216 -7.86 -3.59 14.01
C ALA A 216 -7.72 -3.88 12.51
N ASP A 217 -8.83 -3.81 11.76
CA ASP A 217 -8.96 -4.09 10.33
C ASP A 217 -9.17 -2.77 9.54
N PRO A 218 -8.11 -1.96 9.34
CA PRO A 218 -8.20 -0.74 8.52
C PRO A 218 -8.47 -1.11 7.05
N PRO A 219 -8.91 -0.16 6.20
CA PRO A 219 -9.02 -0.41 4.76
C PRO A 219 -7.71 -0.94 4.18
N LEU A 220 -7.81 -1.85 3.22
CA LEU A 220 -6.67 -2.58 2.62
C LEU A 220 -6.45 -2.15 1.17
N VAL A 221 -5.20 -1.97 0.80
CA VAL A 221 -4.74 -1.98 -0.59
C VAL A 221 -3.71 -3.10 -0.78
N ILE A 222 -3.91 -3.92 -1.79
CA ILE A 222 -2.87 -4.83 -2.27
C ILE A 222 -1.96 -4.00 -3.18
N SER A 223 -0.88 -3.46 -2.59
CA SER A 223 -0.03 -2.47 -3.26
C SER A 223 0.86 -3.05 -4.36
N GLU A 224 1.05 -4.36 -4.35
CA GLU A 224 1.67 -5.11 -5.43
C GLU A 224 0.94 -6.43 -5.63
N ALA A 225 0.49 -6.69 -6.85
CA ALA A 225 -0.16 -7.95 -7.22
C ALA A 225 0.28 -8.38 -8.63
N SER A 226 0.68 -9.63 -8.79
CA SER A 226 0.94 -10.22 -10.10
C SER A 226 0.93 -11.74 -10.05
N ALA A 227 0.56 -12.36 -11.17
CA ALA A 227 0.83 -13.76 -11.40
C ALA A 227 2.35 -13.97 -11.52
N GLY A 228 2.91 -14.91 -10.79
CA GLY A 228 4.34 -15.21 -10.76
C GLY A 228 5.23 -14.02 -10.40
N VAL A 229 6.48 -14.08 -10.84
CA VAL A 229 7.42 -12.95 -10.73
C VAL A 229 7.23 -12.04 -11.95
N GLY A 230 6.14 -11.27 -11.97
CA GLY A 230 5.75 -10.48 -13.12
C GLY A 230 5.31 -11.40 -14.29
N PHE A 231 5.63 -11.04 -15.53
CA PHE A 231 5.23 -11.80 -16.72
C PHE A 231 6.09 -13.05 -17.02
N ALA A 232 7.01 -13.43 -16.13
CA ALA A 232 7.91 -14.54 -16.40
C ALA A 232 7.15 -15.88 -16.43
N GLY A 233 7.26 -16.60 -17.56
CA GLY A 233 6.69 -17.93 -17.71
C GLY A 233 5.16 -18.02 -17.87
N ILE A 234 4.44 -16.90 -17.87
CA ILE A 234 2.99 -16.84 -18.02
C ILE A 234 2.64 -16.09 -19.33
N SER A 235 1.76 -16.66 -20.15
CA SER A 235 1.34 -15.97 -21.37
C SER A 235 0.52 -14.70 -21.04
N PRO A 236 0.57 -13.64 -21.87
CA PRO A 236 -0.22 -12.43 -21.65
C PRO A 236 -1.72 -12.67 -21.47
N ARG A 237 -2.26 -13.66 -22.19
CA ARG A 237 -3.67 -14.04 -22.07
C ARG A 237 -3.96 -14.67 -20.70
N ALA A 238 -3.16 -15.65 -20.31
CA ALA A 238 -3.32 -16.32 -19.01
C ALA A 238 -3.16 -15.34 -17.85
N TRP A 239 -2.22 -14.40 -17.96
CA TRP A 239 -2.04 -13.34 -17.00
C TRP A 239 -3.29 -12.44 -16.89
N LEU A 240 -3.86 -12.02 -18.02
CA LEU A 240 -5.08 -11.20 -18.03
C LEU A 240 -6.28 -11.95 -17.47
N ASP A 241 -6.43 -13.24 -17.80
CA ASP A 241 -7.49 -14.09 -17.26
C ASP A 241 -7.35 -14.26 -15.75
N ASP A 242 -6.13 -14.38 -15.23
CA ASP A 242 -5.84 -14.43 -13.79
C ASP A 242 -6.17 -13.11 -13.08
N VAL A 243 -5.82 -11.97 -13.67
CA VAL A 243 -6.18 -10.64 -13.17
C VAL A 243 -7.70 -10.50 -13.06
N LYS A 244 -8.45 -10.90 -14.08
CA LYS A 244 -9.92 -10.87 -14.05
C LYS A 244 -10.50 -11.75 -12.96
N TRP A 245 -9.95 -12.95 -12.78
CA TRP A 245 -10.33 -13.83 -11.70
C TRP A 245 -10.05 -13.18 -10.34
N TYR A 246 -8.84 -12.65 -10.15
CA TYR A 246 -8.44 -12.03 -8.90
C TYR A 246 -9.31 -10.82 -8.55
N ASP A 247 -9.59 -9.95 -9.54
CA ASP A 247 -10.51 -8.83 -9.39
C ASP A 247 -11.89 -9.29 -8.93
N SER A 248 -12.44 -10.35 -9.58
CA SER A 248 -13.74 -10.91 -9.20
C SER A 248 -13.78 -11.42 -7.77
N GLU A 249 -12.66 -11.88 -7.22
CA GLU A 249 -12.54 -12.32 -5.84
C GLU A 249 -12.45 -11.14 -4.86
N ILE A 250 -11.57 -10.17 -5.11
CA ILE A 250 -11.39 -9.03 -4.20
C ILE A 250 -12.58 -8.08 -4.20
N MET A 251 -13.37 -8.04 -5.29
CA MET A 251 -14.63 -7.29 -5.32
C MET A 251 -15.64 -7.74 -4.26
N LYS A 252 -15.54 -8.99 -3.78
CA LYS A 252 -16.41 -9.54 -2.72
C LYS A 252 -16.06 -9.00 -1.33
N ASP A 253 -14.86 -8.45 -1.15
CA ASP A 253 -14.31 -8.07 0.15
C ASP A 253 -14.34 -6.55 0.35
N ARG A 254 -15.24 -6.08 1.20
CA ARG A 254 -15.48 -4.63 1.43
C ARG A 254 -14.25 -3.90 1.97
N ALA A 255 -13.41 -4.57 2.74
CA ALA A 255 -12.20 -3.97 3.32
C ALA A 255 -11.16 -3.60 2.25
N VAL A 256 -11.18 -4.25 1.08
CA VAL A 256 -10.22 -4.01 0.00
C VAL A 256 -10.64 -2.80 -0.82
N ILE A 257 -9.84 -1.74 -0.81
CA ILE A 257 -9.99 -0.58 -1.70
C ILE A 257 -9.70 -0.99 -3.14
N GLY A 258 -8.57 -1.68 -3.35
CA GLY A 258 -8.17 -2.19 -4.66
C GLY A 258 -6.82 -2.91 -4.61
N CYS A 259 -6.39 -3.40 -5.78
CA CYS A 259 -5.06 -3.97 -5.98
C CYS A 259 -4.29 -3.19 -7.05
N CYS A 260 -2.99 -3.03 -6.87
CA CYS A 260 -2.09 -2.39 -7.81
C CYS A 260 -1.29 -3.45 -8.55
N LEU A 261 -1.56 -3.63 -9.84
CA LEU A 261 -0.85 -4.62 -10.66
C LEU A 261 0.61 -4.22 -10.84
N TYR A 262 1.52 -5.11 -10.55
CA TYR A 262 2.96 -4.92 -10.63
C TYR A 262 3.49 -5.35 -12.00
N GLN A 263 4.16 -4.49 -12.82
CA GLN A 263 4.24 -3.05 -12.64
C GLN A 263 4.28 -2.30 -13.97
N LEU A 264 3.67 -1.15 -14.03
CA LEU A 264 3.82 -0.21 -15.13
C LEU A 264 5.15 0.56 -14.96
N GLY A 265 5.95 0.61 -16.05
CA GLY A 265 7.26 1.25 -16.08
C GLY A 265 8.44 0.28 -15.93
N GLY A 266 8.21 -0.96 -15.48
CA GLY A 266 9.23 -1.99 -15.34
C GLY A 266 9.23 -3.04 -16.45
N ALA A 267 8.10 -3.27 -17.13
CA ALA A 267 7.97 -4.31 -18.14
C ALA A 267 7.22 -3.82 -19.37
N GLU A 268 7.84 -3.98 -20.56
CA GLU A 268 7.22 -3.63 -21.85
C GLU A 268 5.92 -4.42 -22.10
N ASN A 269 5.85 -5.67 -21.65
CA ASN A 269 4.65 -6.49 -21.78
C ASN A 269 3.46 -5.90 -21.02
N PHE A 270 3.69 -5.26 -19.88
CA PHE A 270 2.62 -4.59 -19.14
C PHE A 270 2.04 -3.42 -19.95
N VAL A 271 2.89 -2.61 -20.58
CA VAL A 271 2.46 -1.49 -21.44
C VAL A 271 1.62 -2.00 -22.60
N LYS A 272 1.98 -3.14 -23.19
CA LYS A 272 1.22 -3.76 -24.30
C LYS A 272 -0.15 -4.26 -23.86
N LEU A 273 -0.33 -4.67 -22.61
CA LEU A 273 -1.61 -5.13 -22.06
C LEU A 273 -2.47 -4.01 -21.47
N LEU A 274 -1.93 -2.81 -21.32
CA LEU A 274 -2.66 -1.69 -20.73
C LEU A 274 -3.98 -1.37 -21.44
N PRO A 275 -4.08 -1.38 -22.79
CA PRO A 275 -5.37 -1.22 -23.48
C PRO A 275 -6.39 -2.30 -23.10
N ASN A 276 -5.98 -3.57 -23.03
CA ASN A 276 -6.87 -4.66 -22.64
C ASN A 276 -7.36 -4.54 -21.19
N LEU A 277 -6.49 -4.04 -20.29
CA LEU A 277 -6.86 -3.75 -18.91
C LEU A 277 -7.84 -2.58 -18.84
N ALA A 278 -7.60 -1.50 -19.60
CA ALA A 278 -8.50 -0.37 -19.69
C ALA A 278 -9.88 -0.77 -20.21
N ASP A 279 -9.94 -1.61 -21.26
CA ASP A 279 -11.19 -2.17 -21.79
C ASP A 279 -11.91 -3.00 -20.72
N TYR A 280 -11.20 -3.87 -20.02
CA TYR A 280 -11.78 -4.69 -18.96
C TYR A 280 -12.35 -3.82 -17.82
N ILE A 281 -11.57 -2.88 -17.30
CA ILE A 281 -11.98 -2.01 -16.18
C ILE A 281 -13.18 -1.15 -16.60
N SER A 282 -13.12 -0.53 -17.78
CA SER A 282 -14.18 0.34 -18.28
C SER A 282 -15.51 -0.39 -18.49
N GLN A 283 -15.47 -1.68 -18.80
CA GLN A 283 -16.66 -2.52 -19.03
C GLN A 283 -17.15 -3.25 -17.78
N THR A 284 -16.38 -3.25 -16.68
CA THR A 284 -16.75 -3.94 -15.45
C THR A 284 -17.85 -3.16 -14.70
N PRO A 285 -19.05 -3.73 -14.52
CA PRO A 285 -20.17 -3.01 -13.92
C PRO A 285 -19.83 -2.50 -12.53
N THR A 286 -20.26 -1.29 -12.22
CA THR A 286 -20.26 -0.80 -10.85
C THR A 286 -21.35 -1.56 -10.09
N PRO A 287 -21.04 -2.33 -9.01
CA PRO A 287 -22.09 -2.86 -8.17
C PRO A 287 -22.91 -1.71 -7.62
N PRO A 288 -24.24 -1.89 -7.42
CA PRO A 288 -25.05 -0.88 -6.78
C PRO A 288 -24.41 -0.48 -5.44
N PRO A 289 -24.47 0.80 -5.03
CA PRO A 289 -23.88 1.25 -3.80
C PRO A 289 -24.45 0.40 -2.65
N ALA A 290 -23.56 -0.28 -1.92
CA ALA A 290 -23.96 -0.92 -0.68
C ALA A 290 -24.45 0.20 0.22
N SER A 291 -25.68 0.06 0.72
CA SER A 291 -26.26 0.98 1.70
C SER A 291 -25.39 0.95 2.97
N GLY A 292 -24.52 1.92 3.11
CA GLY A 292 -23.59 2.06 4.23
C GLY A 292 -22.30 2.73 3.76
N ASP A 293 -22.02 3.84 4.37
CA ASP A 293 -20.98 4.80 4.06
C ASP A 293 -19.67 4.20 3.53
N ALA A 294 -19.33 4.49 2.27
CA ALA A 294 -17.96 4.37 1.83
C ALA A 294 -17.09 5.29 2.71
N PRO A 295 -15.92 4.86 3.17
CA PRO A 295 -15.06 5.76 3.90
C PRO A 295 -14.77 6.97 3.01
N VAL A 296 -15.22 8.15 3.46
CA VAL A 296 -14.79 9.42 2.88
C VAL A 296 -13.30 9.48 3.10
N VAL A 297 -12.53 9.37 2.02
CA VAL A 297 -11.08 9.55 2.07
C VAL A 297 -10.83 11.04 2.20
N PRO A 298 -10.41 11.57 3.36
CA PRO A 298 -10.08 12.98 3.49
C PRO A 298 -8.86 13.25 2.59
N GLY A 299 -9.04 14.13 1.61
CA GLY A 299 -7.90 14.69 0.90
C GLY A 299 -7.17 15.69 1.80
N PRO A 300 -5.89 16.00 1.56
CA PRO A 300 -5.22 17.10 2.21
C PRO A 300 -5.94 18.41 1.90
N ASP A 301 -6.02 19.33 2.86
CA ASP A 301 -6.53 20.68 2.65
C ASP A 301 -5.72 21.38 1.55
N LEU A 302 -6.42 22.00 0.62
CA LEU A 302 -5.82 22.64 -0.54
C LEU A 302 -6.07 24.15 -0.50
N ASP A 303 -5.09 24.92 -0.95
CA ASP A 303 -5.29 26.32 -1.25
C ASP A 303 -6.22 26.52 -2.47
N ALA A 304 -6.58 27.77 -2.75
CA ALA A 304 -7.45 28.12 -3.88
C ALA A 304 -6.86 27.76 -5.26
N GLN A 305 -5.58 27.39 -5.34
CA GLN A 305 -4.84 26.96 -6.53
C GLN A 305 -4.71 25.43 -6.60
N GLY A 306 -5.29 24.69 -5.62
CA GLY A 306 -5.21 23.24 -5.57
C GLY A 306 -3.84 22.69 -5.14
N GLN A 307 -3.01 23.54 -4.51
CA GLN A 307 -1.73 23.13 -3.93
C GLN A 307 -1.92 22.77 -2.45
N PRO A 308 -1.15 21.84 -1.89
CA PRO A 308 -1.13 21.61 -0.46
C PRO A 308 -0.81 22.92 0.25
N VAL A 309 -1.60 23.28 1.26
CA VAL A 309 -1.28 24.42 2.12
C VAL A 309 0.02 24.07 2.84
N ALA A 310 1.13 24.61 2.35
CA ALA A 310 2.42 24.52 3.01
C ALA A 310 2.45 25.61 4.09
N ASP A 311 1.92 25.31 5.26
CA ASP A 311 2.40 25.99 6.45
C ASP A 311 3.86 25.57 6.68
N ASP A 312 4.72 26.51 7.05
CA ASP A 312 6.14 26.29 7.29
C ASP A 312 6.35 24.99 8.07
N PHE A 313 6.99 24.00 7.42
CA PHE A 313 7.18 22.67 8.00
C PHE A 313 8.05 22.78 9.25
N VAL A 314 7.42 22.96 10.39
CA VAL A 314 8.05 22.75 11.68
C VAL A 314 7.98 21.24 11.95
N PHE A 315 9.11 20.56 11.88
CA PHE A 315 9.22 19.18 12.35
C PHE A 315 8.91 19.17 13.84
N ILE A 316 7.66 18.90 14.20
CA ILE A 316 7.23 18.75 15.58
C ILE A 316 7.62 17.33 15.99
N ALA A 317 8.85 17.17 16.48
CA ALA A 317 9.16 16.00 17.28
C ALA A 317 8.33 16.08 18.56
N THR A 318 7.50 15.07 18.82
CA THR A 318 6.85 14.96 20.13
C THR A 318 7.93 14.97 21.20
N ALA A 319 7.83 15.89 22.14
CA ALA A 319 8.80 16.01 23.23
C ALA A 319 8.93 14.66 23.96
N ASP A 320 10.17 14.27 24.20
CA ASP A 320 10.51 13.10 24.99
C ASP A 320 9.90 13.26 26.41
N THR A 321 8.76 12.60 26.65
CA THR A 321 8.10 12.59 27.95
C THR A 321 8.59 11.41 28.78
N THR A 322 9.89 11.16 28.78
CA THR A 322 10.49 10.23 29.74
C THR A 322 10.54 10.94 31.11
N PRO A 323 9.82 10.47 32.16
CA PRO A 323 10.00 11.02 33.48
C PRO A 323 11.41 10.74 33.92
N ALA A 324 12.15 11.78 34.36
CA ALA A 324 13.40 11.62 35.02
C ALA A 324 13.18 10.81 36.31
N HIS A 325 13.80 9.64 36.40
CA HIS A 325 14.00 8.89 37.64
C HIS A 325 15.48 8.81 37.94
#